data_16ee50920d80e559c9f5b88499238dfa
#
_entry.id   16ee50920d80e559c9f5b88499238dfa
#
_cell.length_a   1.000
_cell.length_b   1.000
_cell.length_c   1.000
_cell.angle_alpha   90.00
_cell.angle_beta   90.00
_cell.angle_gamma   90.00
#
_symmetry.space_group_name_H-M   'P 1'
#
loop_
_entity.id
_entity.type
_entity.pdbx_description
1 polymer ?
#
loop_
_entity_poly.entity_id
_entity_poly.type
_entity_poly.pdbx_seq_one_letter_code
_entity_poly.pdbx_strand_id
1 'polypeptide(L)'
;MMSVWERYSKEEREQYIKFLKVYGALSNLFRQKHGDEIPYLDSKFQETIYARVFKSENVDIGNTPHDILSVFGQERIGIGLKTWMKSSPSFQKVMQLKSYKAEIDQVLYGKDLEAIAYKISAIKNRRMQQDYMRLGLKEDSNIYHYITRDAGRFRIQECAYPLVDLNNLQDFSRTSTSFQWSDGLKKYKYTYGDSQIFQYFDSDTPDSLVVNQFDVNIIDDPFEFLLNAYLSLVEETQSVYQISQEEYVEAYLPLYSYRDKEVPEKSGLNMWNAASKNKGSDRLRPLNEVYIPIPKEFHRKCPDFFVKDIFSFEADQAKYSKDDKPILRFHIVLPNGKVIPGLITQQGMKAFQSGSRTERDENGVLYGQSALGQWLLVDVLGLSERKLVTKEWLMKRGTDSVRLWRKKDDYSTIYIDFAPVGAFERFMQDIPQDVDGVE
;
A
#
# COMPACT_ATOMS: atom_id res chain seq x y z
N MET A 1 -1.57 22.90 13.30
CA MET A 1 -1.49 21.87 12.26
C MET A 1 -1.68 22.54 10.92
N MET A 2 -0.83 22.26 9.91
CA MET A 2 -1.00 22.78 8.56
C MET A 2 -2.01 21.89 7.82
N SER A 3 -3.05 22.48 7.24
CA SER A 3 -4.04 21.74 6.45
C SER A 3 -3.41 21.24 5.14
N VAL A 4 -3.60 19.97 4.82
CA VAL A 4 -3.21 19.41 3.52
C VAL A 4 -4.19 19.86 2.45
N TRP A 5 -5.45 20.06 2.82
CA TRP A 5 -6.51 20.57 1.94
C TRP A 5 -6.11 21.86 1.21
N GLU A 6 -5.49 22.80 1.92
CA GLU A 6 -5.08 24.08 1.34
C GLU A 6 -3.89 23.98 0.37
N ARG A 7 -3.23 22.83 0.31
CA ARG A 7 -2.10 22.59 -0.61
C ARG A 7 -2.54 22.17 -2.01
N TYR A 8 -3.77 21.69 -2.14
CA TYR A 8 -4.38 21.36 -3.41
C TYR A 8 -4.93 22.60 -4.09
N SER A 9 -4.95 22.61 -5.43
CA SER A 9 -5.53 23.70 -6.18
C SER A 9 -7.03 23.84 -5.90
N LYS A 10 -7.59 25.01 -6.18
CA LYS A 10 -9.02 25.25 -6.04
C LYS A 10 -9.83 24.31 -6.95
N GLU A 11 -9.35 24.08 -8.15
CA GLU A 11 -9.97 23.23 -9.16
C GLU A 11 -10.03 21.77 -8.69
N GLU A 12 -8.94 21.25 -8.14
CA GLU A 12 -8.88 19.89 -7.59
C GLU A 12 -9.86 19.74 -6.40
N ARG A 13 -9.87 20.70 -5.48
CA ARG A 13 -10.79 20.70 -4.34
C ARG A 13 -12.26 20.72 -4.78
N GLU A 14 -12.60 21.57 -5.75
CA GLU A 14 -13.96 21.63 -6.30
C GLU A 14 -14.33 20.33 -7.02
N GLN A 15 -13.40 19.72 -7.74
CA GLN A 15 -13.63 18.45 -8.42
C GLN A 15 -13.88 17.32 -7.40
N TYR A 16 -13.12 17.27 -6.32
CA TYR A 16 -13.32 16.31 -5.24
C TYR A 16 -14.72 16.47 -4.61
N ILE A 17 -15.12 17.70 -4.30
CA ILE A 17 -16.47 18.00 -3.78
C ILE A 17 -17.56 17.57 -4.76
N LYS A 18 -17.38 17.80 -6.07
CA LYS A 18 -18.34 17.39 -7.10
C LYS A 18 -18.53 15.87 -7.11
N PHE A 19 -17.45 15.08 -7.07
CA PHE A 19 -17.56 13.62 -7.01
C PHE A 19 -18.25 13.14 -5.74
N LEU A 20 -17.93 13.73 -4.59
CA LEU A 20 -18.60 13.39 -3.33
C LEU A 20 -20.10 13.73 -3.35
N LYS A 21 -20.47 14.89 -3.93
CA LYS A 21 -21.88 15.27 -4.11
C LYS A 21 -22.62 14.27 -4.99
N VAL A 22 -22.04 13.90 -6.14
CA VAL A 22 -22.66 12.91 -7.05
C VAL A 22 -22.86 11.58 -6.35
N TYR A 23 -21.81 11.08 -5.66
CA TYR A 23 -21.92 9.80 -4.95
C TYR A 23 -22.94 9.86 -3.82
N GLY A 24 -22.92 10.91 -3.02
CA GLY A 24 -23.89 11.12 -1.95
C GLY A 24 -25.32 11.30 -2.47
N ALA A 25 -25.53 11.94 -3.63
CA ALA A 25 -26.83 12.05 -4.27
C ALA A 25 -27.41 10.68 -4.67
N LEU A 26 -26.56 9.72 -5.02
CA LEU A 26 -26.94 8.36 -5.39
C LEU A 26 -27.11 7.42 -4.17
N SER A 27 -27.22 7.94 -2.96
CA SER A 27 -27.28 7.16 -1.71
C SER A 27 -28.31 6.04 -1.71
N ASN A 28 -29.45 6.25 -2.36
CA ASN A 28 -30.53 5.26 -2.43
C ASN A 28 -30.20 4.03 -3.30
N LEU A 29 -29.11 4.03 -4.09
CA LEU A 29 -28.58 2.81 -4.72
C LEU A 29 -28.01 1.80 -3.71
N PHE A 30 -27.52 2.30 -2.58
CA PHE A 30 -26.74 1.51 -1.61
C PHE A 30 -27.54 1.16 -0.36
N ARG A 31 -28.83 1.52 -0.32
CA ARG A 31 -29.70 1.36 0.85
C ARG A 31 -30.89 0.49 0.56
N GLN A 32 -31.26 -0.31 1.56
CA GLN A 32 -32.50 -1.08 1.53
C GLN A 32 -33.72 -0.28 2.04
N LYS A 33 -33.49 0.81 2.78
CA LYS A 33 -34.56 1.66 3.33
C LYS A 33 -34.51 3.04 2.68
N HIS A 34 -35.64 3.44 2.06
CA HIS A 34 -35.85 4.80 1.57
C HIS A 34 -36.13 5.75 2.75
N GLY A 35 -35.85 7.03 2.56
CA GLY A 35 -36.18 8.11 3.53
C GLY A 35 -35.12 8.45 4.58
N ASP A 36 -33.94 7.89 4.50
CA ASP A 36 -32.80 8.35 5.33
C ASP A 36 -32.15 9.57 4.66
N GLU A 37 -32.18 10.70 5.35
CA GLU A 37 -31.62 11.97 4.86
C GLU A 37 -30.08 12.05 4.93
N ILE A 38 -29.41 11.10 5.61
CA ILE A 38 -27.96 11.11 5.76
C ILE A 38 -27.31 10.52 4.48
N PRO A 39 -26.50 11.28 3.71
CA PRO A 39 -25.89 10.77 2.50
C PRO A 39 -24.97 9.57 2.80
N TYR A 40 -25.00 8.56 1.95
CA TYR A 40 -24.08 7.41 2.02
C TYR A 40 -22.72 7.77 1.42
N LEU A 41 -21.65 7.29 2.03
CA LEU A 41 -20.30 7.35 1.48
C LEU A 41 -19.55 6.08 1.84
N ASP A 42 -19.11 5.37 0.82
CA ASP A 42 -18.24 4.20 0.97
C ASP A 42 -16.77 4.62 1.10
N SER A 43 -16.02 3.94 1.98
CA SER A 43 -14.62 4.26 2.23
C SER A 43 -13.75 4.02 0.99
N LYS A 44 -14.03 2.96 0.23
CA LYS A 44 -13.26 2.64 -0.97
C LYS A 44 -13.47 3.65 -2.09
N PHE A 45 -14.69 4.15 -2.22
CA PHE A 45 -14.98 5.25 -3.13
C PHE A 45 -14.21 6.52 -2.71
N GLN A 46 -14.21 6.85 -1.40
CA GLN A 46 -13.47 8.00 -0.88
C GLN A 46 -11.98 7.90 -1.21
N GLU A 47 -11.35 6.75 -0.95
CA GLU A 47 -9.95 6.49 -1.27
C GLU A 47 -9.66 6.67 -2.76
N THR A 48 -10.49 6.04 -3.61
CA THR A 48 -10.34 6.08 -5.08
C THR A 48 -10.43 7.50 -5.62
N ILE A 49 -11.43 8.27 -5.17
CA ILE A 49 -11.65 9.64 -5.65
C ILE A 49 -10.60 10.59 -5.12
N TYR A 50 -10.15 10.41 -3.87
CA TYR A 50 -9.06 11.20 -3.31
C TYR A 50 -7.78 11.02 -4.14
N ALA A 51 -7.36 9.76 -4.36
CA ALA A 51 -6.18 9.46 -5.16
C ALA A 51 -6.28 10.02 -6.59
N ARG A 52 -7.43 9.83 -7.23
CA ARG A 52 -7.67 10.29 -8.61
C ARG A 52 -7.61 11.81 -8.76
N VAL A 53 -8.34 12.53 -7.91
CA VAL A 53 -8.50 13.98 -8.06
C VAL A 53 -7.25 14.73 -7.66
N PHE A 54 -6.61 14.31 -6.56
CA PHE A 54 -5.42 14.96 -6.04
C PHE A 54 -4.12 14.37 -6.59
N LYS A 55 -4.21 13.46 -7.58
CA LYS A 55 -3.05 12.79 -8.19
C LYS A 55 -2.12 12.17 -7.14
N SER A 56 -2.74 11.65 -6.08
CA SER A 56 -2.07 11.01 -4.96
C SER A 56 -2.03 9.50 -5.13
N GLU A 57 -1.12 8.83 -4.44
CA GLU A 57 -0.95 7.39 -4.54
C GLU A 57 -1.79 6.66 -3.48
N ASN A 58 -2.52 5.60 -3.89
CA ASN A 58 -3.11 4.68 -2.93
C ASN A 58 -2.00 3.73 -2.46
N VAL A 59 -1.69 3.77 -1.18
CA VAL A 59 -0.55 3.06 -0.57
C VAL A 59 -0.95 2.02 0.46
N ASP A 60 -2.27 1.75 0.64
CA ASP A 60 -2.73 0.67 1.52
C ASP A 60 -2.42 -0.69 0.89
N ILE A 61 -1.50 -1.42 1.52
CA ILE A 61 -1.15 -2.79 1.19
C ILE A 61 -1.50 -3.72 2.36
N GLY A 62 -2.70 -4.26 2.36
CA GLY A 62 -3.11 -5.22 3.38
C GLY A 62 -3.26 -4.64 4.79
N ASN A 63 -3.93 -3.52 4.92
CA ASN A 63 -4.18 -2.77 6.16
C ASN A 63 -2.93 -2.07 6.74
N THR A 64 -2.15 -1.40 5.91
CA THR A 64 -1.12 -0.46 6.37
C THR A 64 -1.75 0.77 7.05
N PRO A 65 -0.99 1.53 7.87
CA PRO A 65 -1.51 2.68 8.58
C PRO A 65 -2.06 3.80 7.69
N HIS A 66 -1.43 4.04 6.53
CA HIS A 66 -1.84 5.09 5.61
C HIS A 66 -2.57 4.52 4.40
N ASP A 67 -3.66 5.16 4.03
CA ASP A 67 -4.48 4.82 2.85
C ASP A 67 -3.92 5.51 1.60
N ILE A 68 -3.44 6.76 1.75
CA ILE A 68 -2.99 7.62 0.65
C ILE A 68 -1.63 8.26 0.98
N LEU A 69 -0.82 8.45 -0.06
CA LEU A 69 0.39 9.27 -0.05
C LEU A 69 0.21 10.45 -0.99
N SER A 70 0.35 11.66 -0.47
CA SER A 70 0.38 12.89 -1.27
C SER A 70 1.78 13.50 -1.27
N VAL A 71 2.23 13.97 -2.44
CA VAL A 71 3.59 14.49 -2.64
C VAL A 71 3.53 15.93 -3.13
N PHE A 72 4.20 16.84 -2.43
CA PHE A 72 4.29 18.27 -2.75
C PHE A 72 5.76 18.67 -2.84
N GLY A 73 6.32 18.56 -4.05
CA GLY A 73 7.76 18.74 -4.25
C GLY A 73 8.55 17.62 -3.54
N GLN A 74 9.35 17.98 -2.55
CA GLN A 74 10.11 17.02 -1.74
C GLN A 74 9.37 16.56 -0.48
N GLU A 75 8.23 17.16 -0.17
CA GLU A 75 7.45 16.83 1.01
C GLU A 75 6.46 15.72 0.72
N ARG A 76 6.44 14.71 1.59
CA ARG A 76 5.59 13.53 1.51
C ARG A 76 4.66 13.51 2.71
N ILE A 77 3.37 13.33 2.48
CA ILE A 77 2.34 13.36 3.53
C ILE A 77 1.54 12.07 3.48
N GLY A 78 1.57 11.33 4.59
CA GLY A 78 0.78 10.13 4.80
C GLY A 78 -0.63 10.48 5.30
N ILE A 79 -1.66 9.95 4.63
CA ILE A 79 -3.05 10.29 4.90
C ILE A 79 -3.85 9.04 5.23
N GLY A 80 -4.49 9.03 6.40
CA GLY A 80 -5.52 8.06 6.76
C GLY A 80 -6.90 8.60 6.41
N LEU A 81 -7.69 7.87 5.63
CA LEU A 81 -9.04 8.27 5.23
C LEU A 81 -10.09 7.61 6.12
N LYS A 82 -11.09 8.37 6.57
CA LYS A 82 -12.20 7.86 7.38
C LYS A 82 -13.51 8.53 7.00
N THR A 83 -14.62 7.82 7.22
CA THR A 83 -15.98 8.39 7.08
C THR A 83 -16.94 7.76 8.07
N TRP A 84 -17.77 8.58 8.74
CA TRP A 84 -18.80 8.12 9.68
C TRP A 84 -19.96 9.14 9.81
N MET A 85 -21.06 8.72 10.46
CA MET A 85 -22.18 9.62 10.76
C MET A 85 -21.83 10.54 11.93
N LYS A 86 -22.05 11.85 11.77
CA LYS A 86 -21.78 12.86 12.79
C LYS A 86 -22.54 12.62 14.11
N SER A 87 -23.75 12.10 14.02
CA SER A 87 -24.59 11.77 15.18
C SER A 87 -24.03 10.66 16.08
N SER A 88 -23.00 9.98 15.63
CA SER A 88 -22.34 8.90 16.36
C SER A 88 -20.83 9.13 16.38
N PRO A 89 -20.34 10.14 17.14
CA PRO A 89 -18.91 10.25 17.39
C PRO A 89 -18.45 8.93 18.01
N SER A 90 -17.61 8.21 17.31
CA SER A 90 -17.37 6.82 17.64
C SER A 90 -15.93 6.43 17.45
N PHE A 91 -15.56 5.33 18.06
CA PHE A 91 -14.32 4.65 17.78
C PHE A 91 -14.29 4.18 16.33
N GLN A 92 -13.39 4.73 15.54
CA GLN A 92 -13.13 4.28 14.16
C GLN A 92 -11.92 3.35 14.15
N LYS A 93 -12.03 2.25 13.39
CA LYS A 93 -10.92 1.31 13.19
C LYS A 93 -9.74 2.03 12.55
N VAL A 94 -8.57 1.94 13.18
CA VAL A 94 -7.33 2.55 12.68
C VAL A 94 -6.27 1.52 12.32
N MET A 95 -6.34 0.31 12.89
CA MET A 95 -5.35 -0.72 12.60
C MET A 95 -5.85 -2.14 12.92
N GLN A 96 -5.45 -3.11 12.09
CA GLN A 96 -5.64 -4.53 12.33
C GLN A 96 -4.36 -5.13 12.92
N LEU A 97 -4.45 -5.80 14.07
CA LEU A 97 -3.31 -6.43 14.76
C LEU A 97 -3.39 -7.96 14.82
N LYS A 98 -4.14 -8.59 13.92
CA LYS A 98 -4.37 -10.05 13.94
C LYS A 98 -3.05 -10.86 13.94
N SER A 99 -2.05 -10.41 13.19
CA SER A 99 -0.72 -11.04 13.12
C SER A 99 0.09 -10.92 14.43
N TYR A 100 -0.28 -10.01 15.32
CA TYR A 100 0.36 -9.78 16.63
C TYR A 100 -0.48 -10.31 17.79
N LYS A 101 -1.61 -10.99 17.51
CA LYS A 101 -2.54 -11.47 18.54
C LYS A 101 -1.84 -12.30 19.61
N ALA A 102 -1.03 -13.27 19.23
CA ALA A 102 -0.30 -14.12 20.16
C ALA A 102 0.67 -13.35 21.08
N GLU A 103 1.28 -12.28 20.57
CA GLU A 103 2.18 -11.41 21.34
C GLU A 103 1.39 -10.53 22.31
N ILE A 104 0.20 -10.06 21.92
CA ILE A 104 -0.68 -9.27 22.77
C ILE A 104 -1.32 -10.14 23.85
N ASP A 105 -1.76 -11.35 23.52
CA ASP A 105 -2.43 -12.28 24.44
C ASP A 105 -1.53 -12.64 25.64
N GLN A 106 -0.19 -12.58 25.52
CA GLN A 106 0.75 -12.81 26.61
C GLN A 106 0.59 -11.83 27.77
N VAL A 107 0.16 -10.59 27.51
CA VAL A 107 -0.03 -9.57 28.52
C VAL A 107 -1.51 -9.23 28.78
N LEU A 108 -2.38 -9.55 27.82
CA LEU A 108 -3.77 -9.10 27.78
C LEU A 108 -4.58 -9.50 29.02
N TYR A 109 -4.30 -10.66 29.60
CA TYR A 109 -5.01 -11.19 30.77
C TYR A 109 -4.28 -10.90 32.09
N GLY A 110 -3.17 -10.16 32.05
CA GLY A 110 -2.44 -9.69 33.23
C GLY A 110 -3.24 -8.69 34.07
N LYS A 111 -2.75 -8.41 35.28
CA LYS A 111 -3.34 -7.40 36.18
C LYS A 111 -2.83 -5.99 35.90
N ASP A 112 -1.69 -5.88 35.25
CA ASP A 112 -1.05 -4.60 34.92
C ASP A 112 -1.70 -4.02 33.65
N LEU A 113 -2.58 -3.07 33.84
CA LEU A 113 -3.33 -2.44 32.74
C LEU A 113 -2.44 -1.51 31.89
N GLU A 114 -1.44 -0.88 32.54
CA GLU A 114 -0.49 -0.01 31.84
C GLU A 114 0.40 -0.84 30.90
N ALA A 115 0.90 -1.99 31.36
CA ALA A 115 1.69 -2.89 30.52
C ALA A 115 0.90 -3.38 29.29
N ILE A 116 -0.41 -3.60 29.42
CA ILE A 116 -1.28 -3.97 28.30
C ILE A 116 -1.38 -2.82 27.29
N ALA A 117 -1.69 -1.61 27.77
CA ALA A 117 -1.78 -0.41 26.94
C ALA A 117 -0.46 -0.14 26.22
N TYR A 118 0.65 -0.20 26.97
CA TYR A 118 2.01 -0.02 26.42
C TYR A 118 2.30 -1.02 25.31
N LYS A 119 2.04 -2.31 25.53
CA LYS A 119 2.31 -3.37 24.54
C LYS A 119 1.54 -3.15 23.24
N ILE A 120 0.25 -2.86 23.31
CA ILE A 120 -0.60 -2.64 22.13
C ILE A 120 -0.16 -1.35 21.41
N SER A 121 0.09 -0.28 22.16
CA SER A 121 0.53 1.01 21.62
C SER A 121 1.90 0.92 20.94
N ALA A 122 2.84 0.22 21.56
CA ALA A 122 4.17 -0.01 20.99
C ALA A 122 4.12 -0.79 19.64
N ILE A 123 3.23 -1.77 19.54
CA ILE A 123 3.01 -2.49 18.27
C ILE A 123 2.41 -1.54 17.22
N LYS A 124 1.41 -0.73 17.58
CA LYS A 124 0.84 0.28 16.68
C LYS A 124 1.91 1.25 16.18
N ASN A 125 2.70 1.82 17.10
CA ASN A 125 3.75 2.78 16.78
C ASN A 125 4.82 2.16 15.86
N ARG A 126 5.27 0.94 16.16
CA ARG A 126 6.23 0.21 15.31
C ARG A 126 5.71 0.04 13.88
N ARG A 127 4.43 -0.31 13.70
CA ARG A 127 3.83 -0.42 12.37
C ARG A 127 3.75 0.93 11.65
N MET A 128 3.43 2.01 12.36
CA MET A 128 3.45 3.35 11.78
C MET A 128 4.86 3.77 11.38
N GLN A 129 5.87 3.51 12.22
CA GLN A 129 7.28 3.80 11.90
C GLN A 129 7.79 3.00 10.71
N GLN A 130 7.40 1.73 10.57
CA GLN A 130 7.70 0.93 9.38
C GLN A 130 7.09 1.55 8.11
N ASP A 131 5.87 2.07 8.21
CA ASP A 131 5.21 2.74 7.09
C ASP A 131 5.87 4.10 6.78
N TYR A 132 6.34 4.82 7.80
CA TYR A 132 7.15 6.03 7.60
C TYR A 132 8.42 5.74 6.82
N MET A 133 9.14 4.68 7.17
CA MET A 133 10.34 4.27 6.44
C MET A 133 10.01 3.84 5.01
N ARG A 134 8.95 3.05 4.84
CA ARG A 134 8.49 2.58 3.52
C ARG A 134 8.18 3.73 2.57
N LEU A 135 7.44 4.74 3.06
CA LEU A 135 6.91 5.84 2.28
C LEU A 135 7.79 7.10 2.31
N GLY A 136 8.86 7.12 3.11
CA GLY A 136 9.72 8.28 3.29
C GLY A 136 9.01 9.44 4.01
N LEU A 137 8.15 9.12 5.01
CA LEU A 137 7.39 10.10 5.77
C LEU A 137 8.18 10.61 6.98
N LYS A 138 7.96 11.87 7.34
CA LYS A 138 8.35 12.42 8.64
C LYS A 138 7.23 12.17 9.66
N GLU A 139 7.57 12.10 10.94
CA GLU A 139 6.61 11.82 12.00
C GLU A 139 5.48 12.87 12.09
N ASP A 140 5.80 14.12 11.81
CA ASP A 140 4.86 15.26 11.81
C ASP A 140 4.09 15.44 10.48
N SER A 141 4.40 14.63 9.45
CA SER A 141 3.81 14.71 8.11
C SER A 141 2.70 13.67 7.91
N ASN A 142 1.88 13.42 8.95
CA ASN A 142 0.83 12.44 8.91
C ASN A 142 -0.48 13.02 9.41
N ILE A 143 -1.55 12.84 8.64
CA ILE A 143 -2.88 13.34 8.98
C ILE A 143 -3.96 12.28 8.78
N TYR A 144 -5.09 12.49 9.46
CA TYR A 144 -6.37 11.95 9.05
C TYR A 144 -7.12 13.00 8.24
N HIS A 145 -7.61 12.61 7.08
CA HIS A 145 -8.60 13.34 6.29
C HIS A 145 -9.90 12.56 6.34
N TYR A 146 -10.95 13.13 6.92
CA TYR A 146 -12.17 12.39 7.13
C TYR A 146 -13.43 13.18 6.78
N ILE A 147 -14.48 12.44 6.48
CA ILE A 147 -15.77 13.00 6.09
C ILE A 147 -16.82 12.55 7.10
N THR A 148 -17.37 13.51 7.83
CA THR A 148 -18.55 13.26 8.65
C THR A 148 -19.81 13.56 7.88
N ARG A 149 -20.84 12.71 8.09
CA ARG A 149 -22.11 12.71 7.38
C ARG A 149 -23.23 13.11 8.33
N ASP A 150 -24.05 14.06 7.91
CA ASP A 150 -25.24 14.53 8.62
C ASP A 150 -26.40 14.64 7.65
N ALA A 151 -27.62 14.94 8.13
CA ALA A 151 -28.80 15.09 7.27
C ALA A 151 -28.52 16.09 6.13
N GLY A 152 -28.58 15.59 4.89
CA GLY A 152 -28.32 16.34 3.65
C GLY A 152 -26.93 16.97 3.54
N ARG A 153 -25.89 16.49 4.29
CA ARG A 153 -24.63 17.23 4.35
C ARG A 153 -23.40 16.34 4.54
N PHE A 154 -22.30 16.74 3.88
CA PHE A 154 -20.95 16.28 4.16
C PHE A 154 -20.11 17.40 4.78
N ARG A 155 -19.27 17.03 5.76
CA ARG A 155 -18.25 17.91 6.34
C ARG A 155 -16.89 17.24 6.20
N ILE A 156 -15.95 17.89 5.52
CA ILE A 156 -14.56 17.45 5.37
C ILE A 156 -13.74 18.04 6.49
N GLN A 157 -12.98 17.19 7.16
CA GLN A 157 -12.17 17.58 8.31
C GLN A 157 -10.78 16.94 8.24
N GLU A 158 -9.82 17.61 8.87
CA GLU A 158 -8.45 17.11 9.00
C GLU A 158 -8.00 17.19 10.47
N CYS A 159 -7.27 16.19 10.91
CA CYS A 159 -6.58 16.20 12.20
C CYS A 159 -5.23 15.46 12.10
N ALA A 160 -4.35 15.69 13.08
CA ALA A 160 -3.05 15.01 13.14
C ALA A 160 -3.22 13.49 13.30
N TYR A 161 -2.27 12.75 12.74
CA TYR A 161 -2.17 11.29 12.89
C TYR A 161 -0.85 10.93 13.61
N PRO A 162 -0.75 11.21 14.92
CA PRO A 162 0.48 11.00 15.68
C PRO A 162 0.69 9.55 16.07
N LEU A 163 1.92 9.24 16.46
CA LEU A 163 2.20 8.07 17.28
C LEU A 163 1.47 8.17 18.61
N VAL A 164 1.22 7.04 19.28
CA VAL A 164 0.72 7.02 20.66
C VAL A 164 1.85 7.47 21.59
N ASP A 165 1.60 8.42 22.49
CA ASP A 165 2.56 8.79 23.51
C ASP A 165 2.65 7.68 24.57
N LEU A 166 3.70 6.88 24.52
CA LEU A 166 3.92 5.75 25.43
C LEU A 166 4.25 6.18 26.86
N ASN A 167 4.62 7.45 27.07
CA ASN A 167 4.95 7.98 28.42
C ASN A 167 3.75 8.57 29.14
N ASN A 168 2.62 8.70 28.47
CA ASN A 168 1.41 9.33 29.01
C ASN A 168 0.17 8.42 28.92
N LEU A 169 0.35 7.12 29.12
CA LEU A 169 -0.76 6.17 29.08
C LEU A 169 -1.60 6.26 30.36
N GLN A 170 -2.93 6.42 30.20
CA GLN A 170 -3.86 6.64 31.29
C GLN A 170 -5.29 6.19 30.94
N ASP A 171 -6.24 6.39 31.83
CA ASP A 171 -7.68 6.11 31.67
C ASP A 171 -7.98 4.66 31.24
N PHE A 172 -7.31 3.70 31.89
CA PHE A 172 -7.45 2.29 31.56
C PHE A 172 -8.82 1.74 31.93
N SER A 173 -9.47 1.06 30.96
CA SER A 173 -10.74 0.38 31.18
C SER A 173 -10.77 -0.95 30.45
N ARG A 174 -11.25 -2.01 31.12
CA ARG A 174 -11.35 -3.35 30.57
C ARG A 174 -12.78 -3.88 30.66
N THR A 175 -13.24 -4.48 29.57
CA THR A 175 -14.48 -5.28 29.52
C THR A 175 -14.15 -6.73 29.13
N SER A 176 -15.16 -7.60 29.02
CA SER A 176 -14.98 -8.96 28.51
C SER A 176 -14.56 -9.03 27.04
N THR A 177 -14.76 -7.97 26.25
CA THR A 177 -14.55 -7.98 24.81
C THR A 177 -13.54 -6.95 24.32
N SER A 178 -13.16 -5.98 25.17
CA SER A 178 -12.28 -4.89 24.76
C SER A 178 -11.48 -4.29 25.91
N PHE A 179 -10.40 -3.64 25.55
CA PHE A 179 -9.57 -2.82 26.43
C PHE A 179 -9.48 -1.40 25.89
N GLN A 180 -9.59 -0.39 26.75
CA GLN A 180 -9.53 1.03 26.36
C GLN A 180 -8.47 1.75 27.19
N TRP A 181 -7.86 2.76 26.59
CA TRP A 181 -6.88 3.66 27.24
C TRP A 181 -6.83 5.01 26.52
N SER A 182 -6.12 5.95 27.10
CA SER A 182 -5.79 7.25 26.52
C SER A 182 -4.28 7.49 26.59
N ASP A 183 -3.76 8.34 25.72
CA ASP A 183 -2.41 8.91 25.81
C ASP A 183 -2.44 10.41 26.17
N GLY A 184 -3.56 10.87 26.74
CA GLY A 184 -3.79 12.27 27.05
C GLY A 184 -4.23 13.13 25.86
N LEU A 185 -3.96 12.70 24.61
CA LEU A 185 -4.38 13.38 23.39
C LEU A 185 -5.53 12.65 22.71
N LYS A 186 -5.44 11.33 22.61
CA LYS A 186 -6.41 10.48 21.93
C LYS A 186 -6.85 9.33 22.82
N LYS A 187 -8.06 8.81 22.55
CA LYS A 187 -8.59 7.62 23.22
C LYS A 187 -8.56 6.45 22.27
N TYR A 188 -8.15 5.30 22.77
CA TYR A 188 -8.00 4.07 22.00
C TYR A 188 -8.82 2.93 22.59
N LYS A 189 -9.21 2.00 21.74
CA LYS A 189 -9.89 0.75 22.12
C LYS A 189 -9.32 -0.40 21.31
N TYR A 190 -8.96 -1.49 21.98
CA TYR A 190 -8.57 -2.75 21.36
C TYR A 190 -9.66 -3.79 21.58
N THR A 191 -10.12 -4.46 20.49
CA THR A 191 -11.12 -5.53 20.55
C THR A 191 -10.44 -6.89 20.49
N TYR A 192 -10.80 -7.79 21.41
CA TYR A 192 -10.11 -9.08 21.58
C TYR A 192 -10.40 -10.06 20.43
N GLY A 193 -11.67 -10.15 20.00
CA GLY A 193 -12.09 -11.08 18.95
C GLY A 193 -11.36 -10.85 17.64
N ASP A 194 -11.43 -9.62 17.13
CA ASP A 194 -10.91 -9.26 15.83
C ASP A 194 -9.47 -8.73 15.87
N SER A 195 -8.91 -8.53 17.06
CA SER A 195 -7.57 -7.95 17.25
C SER A 195 -7.40 -6.61 16.52
N GLN A 196 -8.35 -5.70 16.74
CA GLN A 196 -8.39 -4.40 16.07
C GLN A 196 -8.18 -3.26 17.06
N ILE A 197 -7.39 -2.26 16.65
CA ILE A 197 -7.33 -0.98 17.34
C ILE A 197 -8.31 0.00 16.70
N PHE A 198 -9.06 0.65 17.54
CA PHE A 198 -9.91 1.79 17.23
C PHE A 198 -9.37 3.03 17.91
N GLN A 199 -9.51 4.18 17.28
CA GLN A 199 -9.27 5.49 17.86
C GLN A 199 -10.62 6.23 17.95
N TYR A 200 -10.81 6.95 19.03
CA TYR A 200 -11.96 7.83 19.17
C TYR A 200 -11.73 9.10 18.36
N PHE A 201 -12.69 9.44 17.52
CA PHE A 201 -12.74 10.67 16.75
C PHE A 201 -13.93 11.48 17.20
N ASP A 202 -13.68 12.72 17.59
CA ASP A 202 -14.70 13.70 17.88
C ASP A 202 -14.58 14.83 16.85
N SER A 203 -15.62 15.03 16.06
CA SER A 203 -15.65 16.00 14.97
C SER A 203 -15.75 17.45 15.43
N ASP A 204 -16.00 17.68 16.71
CA ASP A 204 -16.21 19.01 17.29
C ASP A 204 -15.08 19.41 18.28
N THR A 205 -13.97 18.65 18.32
CA THR A 205 -12.79 19.00 19.15
C THR A 205 -11.91 20.07 18.49
N PRO A 206 -11.15 20.86 19.28
CA PRO A 206 -10.27 21.91 18.76
C PRO A 206 -9.14 21.42 17.84
N ASP A 207 -8.76 20.14 17.93
CA ASP A 207 -7.73 19.52 17.08
C ASP A 207 -8.27 19.02 15.73
N SER A 208 -9.57 19.17 15.49
CA SER A 208 -10.25 18.79 14.25
C SER A 208 -10.57 20.04 13.43
N LEU A 209 -9.79 20.26 12.37
CA LEU A 209 -9.96 21.39 11.48
C LEU A 209 -11.04 21.09 10.43
N VAL A 210 -12.14 21.84 10.42
CA VAL A 210 -13.13 21.79 9.34
C VAL A 210 -12.54 22.53 8.13
N VAL A 211 -12.23 21.82 7.06
CA VAL A 211 -11.65 22.39 5.83
C VAL A 211 -12.69 22.71 4.77
N ASN A 212 -13.81 21.97 4.76
CA ASN A 212 -14.94 22.26 3.88
C ASN A 212 -16.23 21.64 4.42
N GLN A 213 -17.38 22.18 3.98
CA GLN A 213 -18.70 21.67 4.28
C GLN A 213 -19.63 22.00 3.12
N PHE A 214 -20.49 21.06 2.72
CA PHE A 214 -21.43 21.26 1.61
C PHE A 214 -22.66 20.37 1.72
N ASP A 215 -23.75 20.83 1.13
CA ASP A 215 -25.02 20.11 1.10
C ASP A 215 -25.02 19.08 -0.04
N VAL A 216 -25.76 18.00 0.19
CA VAL A 216 -25.96 16.86 -0.72
C VAL A 216 -27.45 16.60 -0.85
N ASN A 217 -27.99 16.77 -2.04
CA ASN A 217 -29.39 16.45 -2.36
C ASN A 217 -29.46 15.00 -2.80
N ILE A 218 -30.12 14.16 -2.00
CA ILE A 218 -30.30 12.72 -2.31
C ILE A 218 -31.41 12.59 -3.35
N ILE A 219 -31.14 11.84 -4.42
CA ILE A 219 -32.08 11.55 -5.49
C ILE A 219 -33.01 10.44 -5.02
N ASP A 220 -34.33 10.64 -5.17
CA ASP A 220 -35.33 9.70 -4.73
C ASP A 220 -35.25 8.38 -5.51
N ASP A 221 -35.21 8.44 -6.84
CA ASP A 221 -34.98 7.28 -7.71
C ASP A 221 -33.69 7.39 -8.51
N PRO A 222 -32.57 6.92 -7.93
CA PRO A 222 -31.29 6.96 -8.61
C PRO A 222 -31.17 5.92 -9.75
N PHE A 223 -32.01 4.88 -9.78
CA PHE A 223 -32.00 3.87 -10.85
C PHE A 223 -32.50 4.47 -12.14
N GLU A 224 -33.68 5.14 -12.08
CA GLU A 224 -34.23 5.85 -13.24
C GLU A 224 -33.31 6.99 -13.69
N PHE A 225 -32.74 7.75 -12.75
CA PHE A 225 -31.76 8.78 -13.05
C PHE A 225 -30.57 8.25 -13.84
N LEU A 226 -29.94 7.13 -13.41
CA LEU A 226 -28.80 6.53 -14.10
C LEU A 226 -29.18 5.95 -15.45
N LEU A 227 -30.36 5.33 -15.57
CA LEU A 227 -30.86 4.82 -16.84
C LEU A 227 -31.02 5.96 -17.86
N ASN A 228 -31.67 7.05 -17.45
CA ASN A 228 -31.85 8.21 -18.32
C ASN A 228 -30.53 8.90 -18.69
N ALA A 229 -29.61 9.02 -17.75
CA ALA A 229 -28.27 9.54 -18.02
C ALA A 229 -27.50 8.67 -19.01
N TYR A 230 -27.59 7.34 -18.88
CA TYR A 230 -26.98 6.41 -19.83
C TYR A 230 -27.58 6.51 -21.22
N LEU A 231 -28.91 6.54 -21.32
CA LEU A 231 -29.62 6.65 -22.61
C LEU A 231 -29.27 7.96 -23.31
N SER A 232 -29.24 9.09 -22.58
CA SER A 232 -28.82 10.38 -23.12
C SER A 232 -27.39 10.34 -23.68
N LEU A 233 -26.46 9.68 -22.96
CA LEU A 233 -25.08 9.50 -23.45
C LEU A 233 -25.02 8.64 -24.70
N VAL A 234 -25.84 7.60 -24.82
CA VAL A 234 -25.90 6.73 -26.01
C VAL A 234 -26.53 7.43 -27.20
N GLU A 235 -27.53 8.26 -26.98
CA GLU A 235 -28.20 9.07 -28.03
C GLU A 235 -27.36 10.25 -28.52
N GLU A 236 -26.59 10.89 -27.62
CA GLU A 236 -25.65 11.98 -27.97
C GLU A 236 -24.31 11.49 -28.53
N THR A 237 -24.19 10.22 -28.72
CA THR A 237 -22.94 9.51 -28.97
C THR A 237 -21.96 10.15 -29.91
N GLN A 238 -20.71 10.01 -29.53
CA GLN A 238 -19.43 10.10 -30.25
C GLN A 238 -18.57 11.34 -29.95
N SER A 239 -18.67 11.97 -28.82
CA SER A 239 -17.54 12.71 -28.30
C SER A 239 -16.84 11.92 -27.20
N VAL A 240 -15.80 11.25 -27.64
CA VAL A 240 -14.86 10.47 -26.82
C VAL A 240 -14.31 11.33 -25.69
N TYR A 241 -14.62 10.99 -24.43
CA TYR A 241 -13.79 11.37 -23.32
C TYR A 241 -12.46 10.60 -23.42
N GLN A 242 -11.53 11.11 -24.21
CA GLN A 242 -10.13 10.76 -24.05
C GLN A 242 -9.61 11.42 -22.76
N ILE A 243 -9.81 10.77 -21.63
CA ILE A 243 -8.93 10.98 -20.49
C ILE A 243 -7.62 10.33 -20.93
N SER A 244 -6.58 11.13 -21.08
CA SER A 244 -5.21 10.62 -21.24
C SER A 244 -4.83 9.93 -19.93
N GLN A 245 -5.20 8.67 -19.77
CA GLN A 245 -4.55 7.79 -18.82
C GLN A 245 -3.15 7.59 -19.38
N GLU A 246 -2.13 8.04 -18.67
CA GLU A 246 -0.79 7.46 -18.86
C GLU A 246 -0.99 5.96 -18.67
N GLU A 247 -0.93 5.20 -19.74
CA GLU A 247 -1.14 3.75 -19.68
C GLU A 247 0.06 3.13 -18.97
N TYR A 248 -0.16 2.73 -17.73
CA TYR A 248 0.79 1.91 -16.98
C TYR A 248 0.52 0.44 -17.26
N VAL A 249 1.59 -0.32 -17.42
CA VAL A 249 1.55 -1.78 -17.41
C VAL A 249 1.92 -2.23 -16.01
N GLU A 250 1.09 -3.11 -15.43
CA GLU A 250 1.24 -3.61 -14.07
C GLU A 250 1.48 -5.12 -14.06
N ALA A 251 2.31 -5.58 -13.15
CA ALA A 251 2.63 -6.98 -12.95
C ALA A 251 2.99 -7.28 -11.50
N TYR A 252 2.98 -8.55 -11.12
CA TYR A 252 3.30 -9.01 -9.77
C TYR A 252 4.38 -10.08 -9.78
N LEU A 253 5.27 -10.07 -8.78
CA LEU A 253 6.26 -11.12 -8.59
C LEU A 253 6.17 -11.70 -7.17
N PRO A 254 6.32 -13.03 -6.99
CA PRO A 254 6.30 -13.66 -5.67
C PRO A 254 7.58 -13.38 -4.91
N LEU A 255 7.50 -13.23 -3.60
CA LEU A 255 8.65 -13.16 -2.69
C LEU A 255 9.13 -14.54 -2.23
N TYR A 256 8.63 -15.61 -2.83
CA TYR A 256 8.93 -17.02 -2.55
C TYR A 256 9.11 -17.81 -3.86
N SER A 257 9.61 -19.03 -3.76
CA SER A 257 9.68 -19.95 -4.90
C SER A 257 8.26 -20.33 -5.32
N TYR A 258 7.87 -19.99 -6.55
CA TYR A 258 6.53 -20.32 -7.07
C TYR A 258 6.28 -21.82 -7.15
N ARG A 259 7.33 -22.61 -7.45
CA ARG A 259 7.25 -24.05 -7.52
C ARG A 259 7.09 -24.72 -6.16
N ASP A 260 7.90 -24.32 -5.19
CA ASP A 260 7.98 -24.98 -3.88
C ASP A 260 7.05 -24.34 -2.85
N LYS A 261 6.46 -23.17 -3.20
CA LYS A 261 5.56 -22.37 -2.35
C LYS A 261 6.18 -21.88 -1.04
N GLU A 262 7.52 -21.88 -0.94
CA GLU A 262 8.30 -21.48 0.22
C GLU A 262 9.45 -20.54 -0.17
N VAL A 263 10.03 -19.82 0.80
CA VAL A 263 11.26 -19.04 0.60
C VAL A 263 12.46 -19.96 0.84
N PRO A 264 13.27 -20.25 -0.20
CA PRO A 264 14.41 -21.16 -0.01
C PRO A 264 15.45 -20.56 0.94
N GLU A 265 16.10 -21.40 1.77
CA GLU A 265 17.05 -20.94 2.79
C GLU A 265 18.32 -20.27 2.24
N LYS A 266 18.71 -20.57 1.01
CA LYS A 266 20.00 -20.12 0.40
C LYS A 266 19.83 -19.44 -0.97
N SER A 267 18.62 -19.01 -1.30
CA SER A 267 18.34 -18.33 -2.57
C SER A 267 17.15 -17.36 -2.43
N GLY A 268 16.86 -16.57 -3.46
CA GLY A 268 15.81 -15.57 -3.39
C GLY A 268 16.09 -14.53 -2.30
N LEU A 269 15.15 -14.33 -1.40
CA LEU A 269 15.28 -13.40 -0.28
C LEU A 269 16.32 -13.83 0.77
N ASN A 270 16.75 -15.08 0.75
CA ASN A 270 17.78 -15.63 1.64
C ASN A 270 19.13 -15.86 0.92
N MET A 271 19.34 -15.27 -0.27
CA MET A 271 20.57 -15.48 -1.05
C MET A 271 21.85 -15.10 -0.28
N TRP A 272 21.79 -14.07 0.56
CA TRP A 272 22.88 -13.64 1.46
C TRP A 272 23.35 -14.72 2.42
N ASN A 273 22.56 -15.76 2.66
CA ASN A 273 22.90 -16.91 3.51
C ASN A 273 23.63 -18.04 2.75
N ALA A 274 23.81 -17.91 1.44
CA ALA A 274 24.57 -18.86 0.65
C ALA A 274 26.08 -18.62 0.78
N ALA A 275 26.88 -19.68 0.67
CA ALA A 275 28.33 -19.56 0.58
C ALA A 275 28.75 -18.78 -0.68
N SER A 276 29.86 -18.06 -0.60
CA SER A 276 30.45 -17.38 -1.75
C SER A 276 30.79 -18.37 -2.86
N LYS A 277 30.58 -17.98 -4.13
CA LYS A 277 30.94 -18.81 -5.30
C LYS A 277 32.45 -18.95 -5.51
N ASN A 278 33.27 -18.19 -4.82
CA ASN A 278 34.74 -18.30 -4.93
C ASN A 278 35.21 -19.58 -4.26
N LYS A 279 35.71 -20.52 -5.03
CA LYS A 279 36.27 -21.78 -4.54
C LYS A 279 37.36 -21.48 -3.49
N GLY A 280 37.19 -22.03 -2.30
CA GLY A 280 38.13 -21.92 -1.18
C GLY A 280 37.89 -20.76 -0.20
N SER A 281 36.77 -20.06 -0.30
CA SER A 281 36.40 -19.00 0.65
C SER A 281 35.15 -19.42 1.45
N ASP A 282 35.29 -19.57 2.76
CA ASP A 282 34.19 -19.71 3.71
C ASP A 282 33.43 -18.38 3.94
N ARG A 283 33.74 -17.37 3.13
CA ARG A 283 33.12 -16.04 3.25
C ARG A 283 31.67 -16.08 2.82
N LEU A 284 30.79 -15.71 3.72
CA LEU A 284 29.38 -15.49 3.42
C LEU A 284 29.21 -14.36 2.40
N ARG A 285 28.12 -14.40 1.64
CA ARG A 285 27.73 -13.30 0.77
C ARG A 285 27.45 -12.02 1.57
N PRO A 286 27.55 -10.85 0.93
CA PRO A 286 27.16 -9.58 1.56
C PRO A 286 25.79 -9.67 2.20
N LEU A 287 25.65 -9.00 3.34
CA LEU A 287 24.36 -8.89 4.03
C LEU A 287 23.32 -8.25 3.10
N ASN A 288 22.08 -8.70 3.18
CA ASN A 288 20.95 -8.22 2.36
C ASN A 288 21.12 -8.40 0.84
N GLU A 289 22.07 -9.19 0.39
CA GLU A 289 22.15 -9.60 -1.01
C GLU A 289 20.99 -10.54 -1.33
N VAL A 290 20.02 -10.06 -2.13
CA VAL A 290 18.80 -10.79 -2.47
C VAL A 290 18.46 -10.66 -3.95
N TYR A 291 17.55 -11.49 -4.40
CA TYR A 291 16.79 -11.28 -5.64
C TYR A 291 15.33 -11.72 -5.44
N ILE A 292 14.43 -11.09 -6.16
CA ILE A 292 13.04 -11.52 -6.27
C ILE A 292 12.95 -12.54 -7.40
N PRO A 293 12.43 -13.76 -7.16
CA PRO A 293 12.34 -14.77 -8.21
C PRO A 293 11.31 -14.40 -9.27
N ILE A 294 11.65 -14.63 -10.54
CA ILE A 294 10.74 -14.48 -11.66
C ILE A 294 10.40 -15.89 -12.17
N PRO A 295 9.19 -16.39 -11.99
CA PRO A 295 8.76 -17.68 -12.51
C PRO A 295 8.72 -17.70 -14.05
N LYS A 296 8.92 -18.86 -14.65
CA LYS A 296 8.78 -19.02 -16.11
C LYS A 296 7.37 -18.64 -16.60
N GLU A 297 6.39 -18.96 -15.82
CA GLU A 297 4.97 -18.69 -16.05
C GLU A 297 4.71 -17.18 -16.17
N PHE A 298 5.44 -16.37 -15.41
CA PHE A 298 5.38 -14.92 -15.51
C PHE A 298 5.80 -14.44 -16.92
N HIS A 299 6.91 -14.94 -17.44
CA HIS A 299 7.37 -14.55 -18.78
C HIS A 299 6.41 -15.00 -19.90
N ARG A 300 5.67 -16.08 -19.70
CA ARG A 300 4.63 -16.50 -20.64
C ARG A 300 3.42 -15.58 -20.62
N LYS A 301 3.03 -15.11 -19.44
CA LYS A 301 1.91 -14.18 -19.24
C LYS A 301 2.25 -12.75 -19.68
N CYS A 302 3.45 -12.30 -19.36
CA CYS A 302 3.91 -10.93 -19.58
C CYS A 302 5.26 -10.91 -20.29
N PRO A 303 5.32 -11.35 -21.57
CA PRO A 303 6.58 -11.46 -22.31
C PRO A 303 7.21 -10.10 -22.61
N ASP A 304 6.41 -9.04 -22.56
CA ASP A 304 6.76 -7.66 -22.88
C ASP A 304 6.94 -6.76 -21.64
N PHE A 305 6.94 -7.32 -20.41
CA PHE A 305 7.00 -6.47 -19.23
C PHE A 305 8.37 -5.82 -18.99
N PHE A 306 9.46 -6.57 -19.14
CA PHE A 306 10.82 -6.06 -18.88
C PHE A 306 11.54 -5.56 -20.13
N VAL A 307 11.13 -5.98 -21.29
CA VAL A 307 11.67 -5.65 -22.60
C VAL A 307 10.59 -5.96 -23.64
N LYS A 308 10.69 -5.42 -24.83
CA LYS A 308 9.67 -5.60 -25.88
C LYS A 308 9.26 -7.06 -26.13
N ASP A 309 10.20 -8.00 -26.02
CA ASP A 309 9.96 -9.44 -26.03
C ASP A 309 11.12 -10.16 -25.32
N ILE A 310 10.84 -10.76 -24.18
CA ILE A 310 11.83 -11.44 -23.33
C ILE A 310 12.42 -12.69 -23.99
N PHE A 311 11.63 -13.40 -24.79
CA PHE A 311 12.07 -14.62 -25.46
C PHE A 311 13.05 -14.32 -26.59
N SER A 312 12.77 -13.29 -27.39
CA SER A 312 13.70 -12.79 -28.40
C SER A 312 14.99 -12.28 -27.78
N PHE A 313 14.91 -11.56 -26.66
CA PHE A 313 16.08 -11.09 -25.92
C PHE A 313 16.93 -12.25 -25.37
N GLU A 314 16.33 -13.29 -24.81
CA GLU A 314 17.03 -14.50 -24.32
C GLU A 314 17.70 -15.26 -25.47
N ALA A 315 17.01 -15.40 -26.61
CA ALA A 315 17.57 -16.02 -27.81
C ALA A 315 18.76 -15.24 -28.36
N ASP A 316 18.69 -13.91 -28.36
CA ASP A 316 19.81 -13.07 -28.76
C ASP A 316 21.00 -13.20 -27.80
N GLN A 317 20.76 -13.25 -26.50
CA GLN A 317 21.82 -13.48 -25.50
C GLN A 317 22.57 -14.78 -25.73
N ALA A 318 21.93 -15.81 -26.26
CA ALA A 318 22.57 -17.10 -26.54
C ALA A 318 23.69 -17.03 -27.60
N LYS A 319 23.70 -15.95 -28.40
CA LYS A 319 24.69 -15.69 -29.45
C LYS A 319 26.01 -15.12 -28.93
N TYR A 320 26.05 -14.64 -27.67
CA TYR A 320 27.20 -13.98 -27.09
C TYR A 320 28.00 -14.90 -26.16
N SER A 321 29.28 -14.62 -26.00
CA SER A 321 30.11 -15.26 -24.98
C SER A 321 29.61 -14.89 -23.57
N LYS A 322 30.04 -15.64 -22.56
CA LYS A 322 29.58 -15.43 -21.18
C LYS A 322 29.86 -14.02 -20.66
N ASP A 323 30.95 -13.40 -21.10
CA ASP A 323 31.42 -12.10 -20.59
C ASP A 323 30.81 -10.94 -21.38
N ASP A 324 30.35 -11.17 -22.62
CA ASP A 324 29.77 -10.15 -23.52
C ASP A 324 28.23 -10.15 -23.55
N LYS A 325 27.59 -11.02 -22.78
CA LYS A 325 26.12 -11.11 -22.78
C LYS A 325 25.46 -9.79 -22.41
N PRO A 326 24.53 -9.28 -23.24
CA PRO A 326 23.73 -8.13 -22.89
C PRO A 326 22.89 -8.45 -21.64
N ILE A 327 22.80 -7.49 -20.71
CA ILE A 327 22.04 -7.61 -19.48
C ILE A 327 20.92 -6.58 -19.52
N LEU A 328 19.69 -6.99 -19.20
CA LEU A 328 18.57 -6.08 -19.02
C LEU A 328 18.83 -5.19 -17.79
N ARG A 329 18.84 -3.88 -18.02
CA ARG A 329 19.07 -2.86 -16.99
C ARG A 329 17.96 -1.83 -17.05
N PHE A 330 17.55 -1.34 -15.87
CA PHE A 330 16.54 -0.33 -15.66
C PHE A 330 16.78 0.35 -14.30
N HIS A 331 16.00 1.38 -14.01
CA HIS A 331 15.96 1.98 -12.67
C HIS A 331 14.74 1.46 -11.91
N ILE A 332 14.93 1.10 -10.64
CA ILE A 332 13.85 0.73 -9.71
C ILE A 332 13.53 1.96 -8.89
N VAL A 333 12.29 2.41 -8.95
CA VAL A 333 11.78 3.52 -8.12
C VAL A 333 11.04 2.93 -6.93
N LEU A 334 11.59 3.16 -5.73
CA LEU A 334 11.01 2.72 -4.47
C LEU A 334 9.87 3.65 -4.03
N PRO A 335 8.94 3.20 -3.17
CA PRO A 335 7.82 4.03 -2.70
C PRO A 335 8.24 5.33 -1.99
N ASN A 336 9.43 5.34 -1.38
CA ASN A 336 9.99 6.54 -0.76
C ASN A 336 10.60 7.54 -1.78
N GLY A 337 10.48 7.26 -3.09
CA GLY A 337 11.05 8.08 -4.16
C GLY A 337 12.52 7.84 -4.45
N LYS A 338 13.22 6.98 -3.68
CA LYS A 338 14.60 6.61 -3.96
C LYS A 338 14.69 5.79 -5.22
N VAL A 339 15.65 6.11 -6.09
CA VAL A 339 15.93 5.37 -7.32
C VAL A 339 17.19 4.54 -7.13
N ILE A 340 17.10 3.25 -7.45
CA ILE A 340 18.25 2.32 -7.41
C ILE A 340 18.37 1.61 -8.76
N PRO A 341 19.59 1.29 -9.23
CA PRO A 341 19.77 0.56 -10.47
C PRO A 341 19.30 -0.90 -10.32
N GLY A 342 18.50 -1.35 -11.29
CA GLY A 342 17.93 -2.69 -11.38
C GLY A 342 18.46 -3.47 -12.57
N LEU A 343 18.40 -4.78 -12.46
CA LEU A 343 18.77 -5.68 -13.56
C LEU A 343 18.05 -7.04 -13.44
N ILE A 344 17.89 -7.68 -14.58
CA ILE A 344 17.44 -9.08 -14.65
C ILE A 344 18.65 -9.97 -14.90
N THR A 345 18.80 -11.01 -14.10
CA THR A 345 19.92 -11.96 -14.18
C THR A 345 19.48 -13.41 -14.15
N GLN A 346 20.44 -14.30 -14.12
CA GLN A 346 20.34 -15.76 -14.20
C GLN A 346 19.85 -16.26 -15.56
N GLN A 347 20.16 -17.50 -15.85
CA GLN A 347 19.69 -18.17 -17.09
C GLN A 347 18.16 -18.28 -17.05
N GLY A 348 17.51 -17.89 -18.15
CA GLY A 348 16.04 -17.82 -18.23
C GLY A 348 15.46 -16.59 -17.55
N MET A 349 16.24 -15.51 -17.38
CA MET A 349 15.79 -14.22 -16.83
C MET A 349 15.01 -14.34 -15.49
N LYS A 350 15.51 -15.18 -14.56
CA LYS A 350 14.76 -15.62 -13.36
C LYS A 350 14.96 -14.79 -12.12
N ALA A 351 15.82 -13.77 -12.16
CA ALA A 351 16.17 -13.00 -10.96
C ALA A 351 16.07 -11.49 -11.20
N PHE A 352 15.13 -10.86 -10.53
CA PHE A 352 15.01 -9.40 -10.43
C PHE A 352 15.82 -8.94 -9.20
N GLN A 353 16.79 -8.06 -9.41
CA GLN A 353 17.68 -7.61 -8.34
C GLN A 353 18.22 -6.20 -8.58
N SER A 354 18.83 -5.60 -7.54
CA SER A 354 19.56 -4.34 -7.68
C SER A 354 21.02 -4.56 -8.02
N GLY A 355 21.67 -3.57 -8.63
CA GLY A 355 23.10 -3.50 -8.80
C GLY A 355 23.54 -2.78 -10.07
N SER A 356 24.70 -2.13 -9.98
CA SER A 356 25.33 -1.46 -11.11
C SER A 356 26.85 -1.65 -11.07
N ARG A 357 27.49 -1.55 -12.23
CA ARG A 357 28.94 -1.49 -12.33
C ARG A 357 29.49 -0.06 -12.36
N THR A 358 28.61 0.92 -12.53
CA THR A 358 28.99 2.32 -12.76
C THR A 358 28.31 3.28 -11.80
N GLU A 359 27.07 3.02 -11.40
CA GLU A 359 26.29 3.91 -10.56
C GLU A 359 26.67 3.76 -9.08
N ARG A 360 26.73 4.90 -8.39
CA ARG A 360 27.10 5.00 -6.99
C ARG A 360 25.98 5.65 -6.20
N ASP A 361 25.90 5.31 -4.91
CA ASP A 361 25.00 5.95 -3.96
C ASP A 361 25.52 7.35 -3.54
N GLU A 362 24.77 8.01 -2.67
CA GLU A 362 25.08 9.33 -2.11
C GLU A 362 26.43 9.38 -1.35
N ASN A 363 26.94 8.22 -0.91
CA ASN A 363 28.22 8.07 -0.24
C ASN A 363 29.35 7.69 -1.20
N GLY A 364 29.09 7.65 -2.51
CA GLY A 364 30.05 7.29 -3.54
C GLY A 364 30.35 5.79 -3.65
N VAL A 365 29.54 4.92 -3.00
CA VAL A 365 29.68 3.46 -3.03
C VAL A 365 28.88 2.91 -4.21
N LEU A 366 29.48 1.96 -4.97
CA LEU A 366 28.77 1.30 -6.08
C LEU A 366 27.52 0.56 -5.56
N TYR A 367 26.40 0.76 -6.26
CA TYR A 367 25.19 0.00 -5.97
C TYR A 367 25.42 -1.50 -6.17
N GLY A 368 25.35 -2.23 -5.06
CA GLY A 368 25.42 -3.68 -5.03
C GLY A 368 24.05 -4.35 -5.06
N GLN A 369 24.07 -5.68 -5.03
CA GLN A 369 22.87 -6.51 -4.96
C GLN A 369 22.13 -6.42 -3.61
N SER A 370 22.73 -5.75 -2.63
CA SER A 370 22.14 -5.53 -1.29
C SER A 370 21.15 -4.36 -1.24
N ALA A 371 21.17 -3.44 -2.20
CA ALA A 371 20.36 -2.22 -2.13
C ALA A 371 18.83 -2.53 -2.10
N LEU A 372 18.37 -3.45 -2.93
CA LEU A 372 16.97 -3.90 -2.92
C LEU A 372 16.62 -4.64 -1.63
N GLY A 373 17.51 -5.51 -1.17
CA GLY A 373 17.30 -6.28 0.05
C GLY A 373 17.32 -5.43 1.32
N GLN A 374 18.15 -4.39 1.36
CA GLN A 374 18.16 -3.41 2.45
C GLN A 374 16.79 -2.75 2.58
N TRP A 375 16.27 -2.20 1.50
CA TRP A 375 14.93 -1.59 1.51
C TRP A 375 13.84 -2.61 1.88
N LEU A 376 13.80 -3.74 1.19
CA LEU A 376 12.71 -4.70 1.31
C LEU A 376 12.70 -5.39 2.68
N LEU A 377 13.84 -5.93 3.13
CA LEU A 377 13.90 -6.78 4.32
C LEU A 377 14.12 -5.98 5.59
N VAL A 378 15.01 -4.99 5.57
CA VAL A 378 15.43 -4.28 6.79
C VAL A 378 14.56 -3.04 6.99
N ASP A 379 14.56 -2.12 6.03
CA ASP A 379 13.93 -0.81 6.22
C ASP A 379 12.41 -0.92 6.35
N VAL A 380 11.77 -1.80 5.54
CA VAL A 380 10.30 -1.94 5.54
C VAL A 380 9.83 -3.09 6.41
N LEU A 381 10.35 -4.31 6.20
CA LEU A 381 9.85 -5.50 6.91
C LEU A 381 10.48 -5.70 8.28
N GLY A 382 11.53 -4.95 8.64
CA GLY A 382 12.16 -4.99 9.96
C GLY A 382 12.82 -6.33 10.27
N LEU A 383 13.45 -6.98 9.28
CA LEU A 383 14.18 -8.22 9.48
C LEU A 383 15.41 -7.97 10.34
N SER A 384 15.56 -8.72 11.43
CA SER A 384 16.78 -8.71 12.22
C SER A 384 17.93 -9.33 11.44
N GLU A 385 19.15 -8.85 11.70
CA GLU A 385 20.36 -9.32 11.03
C GLU A 385 20.46 -10.85 11.03
N ARG A 386 20.73 -11.41 9.84
CA ARG A 386 20.94 -12.84 9.59
C ARG A 386 19.78 -13.77 9.97
N LYS A 387 18.58 -13.27 10.17
CA LYS A 387 17.39 -14.12 10.32
C LYS A 387 16.85 -14.55 8.96
N LEU A 388 16.45 -15.82 8.86
CA LEU A 388 15.85 -16.36 7.65
C LEU A 388 14.45 -15.76 7.42
N VAL A 389 14.19 -15.42 6.17
CA VAL A 389 12.85 -15.10 5.70
C VAL A 389 12.13 -16.41 5.36
N THR A 390 10.93 -16.61 5.89
CA THR A 390 10.02 -17.69 5.52
C THR A 390 8.75 -17.11 4.92
N LYS A 391 8.00 -17.91 4.16
CA LYS A 391 6.70 -17.47 3.63
C LYS A 391 5.73 -17.11 4.75
N GLU A 392 5.68 -17.89 5.82
CA GLU A 392 4.87 -17.61 7.00
C GLU A 392 5.24 -16.26 7.64
N TRP A 393 6.54 -15.95 7.73
CA TRP A 393 7.02 -14.67 8.24
C TRP A 393 6.57 -13.48 7.38
N LEU A 394 6.59 -13.62 6.04
CA LEU A 394 6.08 -12.63 5.10
C LEU A 394 4.57 -12.45 5.26
N MET A 395 3.82 -13.55 5.29
CA MET A 395 2.36 -13.52 5.44
C MET A 395 1.91 -12.87 6.75
N LYS A 396 2.65 -13.06 7.85
CA LYS A 396 2.41 -12.36 9.12
C LYS A 396 2.58 -10.84 9.01
N ARG A 397 3.28 -10.35 8.00
CA ARG A 397 3.46 -8.93 7.70
C ARG A 397 2.50 -8.39 6.64
N GLY A 398 1.57 -9.24 6.18
CA GLY A 398 0.53 -8.86 5.24
C GLY A 398 0.94 -8.90 3.77
N THR A 399 2.13 -9.45 3.46
CA THR A 399 2.62 -9.53 2.08
C THR A 399 3.29 -10.86 1.79
N ASP A 400 3.28 -11.30 0.54
CA ASP A 400 4.06 -12.43 0.01
C ASP A 400 4.52 -12.18 -1.43
N SER A 401 4.27 -10.99 -1.95
CA SER A 401 4.56 -10.61 -3.33
C SER A 401 4.85 -9.11 -3.43
N VAL A 402 5.38 -8.69 -4.56
CA VAL A 402 5.54 -7.29 -4.93
C VAL A 402 4.74 -6.96 -6.17
N ARG A 403 4.22 -5.75 -6.21
CA ARG A 403 3.65 -5.11 -7.38
C ARG A 403 4.75 -4.36 -8.11
N LEU A 404 4.82 -4.54 -9.42
CA LEU A 404 5.67 -3.78 -10.32
C LEU A 404 4.79 -3.02 -11.32
N TRP A 405 5.18 -1.80 -11.68
CA TRP A 405 4.51 -1.09 -12.77
C TRP A 405 5.48 -0.20 -13.51
N ARG A 406 5.20 0.06 -14.76
CA ARG A 406 5.94 0.96 -15.63
C ARG A 406 5.02 1.68 -16.61
N LYS A 407 5.45 2.78 -17.19
CA LYS A 407 4.75 3.38 -18.32
C LYS A 407 4.81 2.42 -19.52
N LYS A 408 3.74 2.37 -20.33
CA LYS A 408 3.56 1.38 -21.40
C LYS A 408 4.79 1.27 -22.32
N ASP A 409 5.36 2.35 -22.76
CA ASP A 409 6.47 2.40 -23.70
C ASP A 409 7.84 2.68 -23.06
N ASP A 410 7.91 2.76 -21.72
CA ASP A 410 9.15 2.97 -20.98
C ASP A 410 9.62 1.69 -20.27
N TYR A 411 10.67 1.09 -20.77
CA TYR A 411 11.35 -0.06 -20.17
C TYR A 411 12.53 0.33 -19.28
N SER A 412 12.85 1.60 -19.19
CA SER A 412 14.00 2.09 -18.43
C SER A 412 13.70 2.30 -16.96
N THR A 413 12.41 2.43 -16.59
CA THR A 413 11.97 2.76 -15.25
C THR A 413 10.86 1.81 -14.79
N ILE A 414 11.11 1.09 -13.68
CA ILE A 414 10.15 0.18 -13.05
C ILE A 414 9.91 0.63 -11.62
N TYR A 415 8.67 0.89 -11.29
CA TYR A 415 8.22 1.16 -9.93
C TYR A 415 7.96 -0.15 -9.21
N ILE A 416 8.20 -0.18 -7.90
CA ILE A 416 7.97 -1.35 -7.05
C ILE A 416 7.30 -0.96 -5.74
N ASP A 417 6.35 -1.77 -5.30
CA ASP A 417 5.83 -1.73 -3.93
C ASP A 417 5.45 -3.16 -3.47
N PHE A 418 5.14 -3.30 -2.20
CA PHE A 418 4.60 -4.56 -1.68
C PHE A 418 3.18 -4.79 -2.19
N ALA A 419 2.80 -6.05 -2.27
CA ALA A 419 1.45 -6.44 -2.62
C ALA A 419 0.84 -7.32 -1.51
N PRO A 420 -0.49 -7.30 -1.32
CA PRO A 420 -1.17 -8.14 -0.33
C PRO A 420 -0.93 -9.63 -0.57
N VAL A 421 -1.02 -10.41 0.51
CA VAL A 421 -0.93 -11.89 0.44
C VAL A 421 -1.85 -12.44 -0.64
N GLY A 422 -1.30 -13.31 -1.50
CA GLY A 422 -2.00 -13.95 -2.61
C GLY A 422 -2.20 -13.06 -3.85
N ALA A 423 -1.64 -11.85 -3.90
CA ALA A 423 -1.80 -10.96 -5.06
C ALA A 423 -1.16 -11.55 -6.33
N PHE A 424 0.02 -12.17 -6.19
CA PHE A 424 0.67 -12.84 -7.32
C PHE A 424 -0.13 -14.02 -7.85
N GLU A 425 -0.69 -14.86 -6.97
CA GLU A 425 -1.51 -16.00 -7.38
C GLU A 425 -2.77 -15.55 -8.12
N ARG A 426 -3.47 -14.52 -7.62
CA ARG A 426 -4.63 -13.95 -8.33
C ARG A 426 -4.24 -13.41 -9.69
N PHE A 427 -3.15 -12.63 -9.76
CA PHE A 427 -2.62 -12.14 -11.02
C PHE A 427 -2.32 -13.25 -12.02
N MET A 428 -1.81 -14.40 -11.58
CA MET A 428 -1.52 -15.53 -12.45
C MET A 428 -2.78 -16.31 -12.88
N GLN A 429 -3.86 -16.29 -12.06
CA GLN A 429 -5.12 -16.97 -12.37
C GLN A 429 -5.98 -16.23 -13.40
N ASP A 430 -5.87 -14.90 -13.52
CA ASP A 430 -6.55 -14.07 -14.52
C ASP A 430 -5.99 -14.25 -15.96
N ILE A 431 -5.55 -15.46 -16.31
CA ILE A 431 -5.22 -15.80 -17.69
C ILE A 431 -6.54 -16.16 -18.40
N PRO A 432 -6.91 -15.50 -19.50
CA PRO A 432 -7.91 -16.05 -20.39
C PRO A 432 -7.44 -17.45 -20.78
N GLN A 433 -8.22 -18.48 -20.51
CA GLN A 433 -7.96 -19.79 -21.09
C GLN A 433 -8.08 -19.60 -22.59
N ASP A 434 -6.96 -19.56 -23.29
CA ASP A 434 -6.95 -19.81 -24.72
C ASP A 434 -7.63 -21.16 -24.90
N VAL A 435 -8.77 -21.12 -25.57
CA VAL A 435 -9.47 -22.30 -26.02
C VAL A 435 -8.53 -22.97 -27.03
N ASP A 436 -7.74 -23.94 -26.56
CA ASP A 436 -7.03 -24.83 -27.43
C ASP A 436 -8.05 -25.44 -28.40
N GLY A 437 -7.98 -24.92 -29.62
CA GLY A 437 -8.81 -25.37 -30.72
C GLY A 437 -8.63 -26.86 -30.95
N VAL A 438 -9.75 -27.47 -31.06
CA VAL A 438 -9.98 -28.80 -31.60
C VAL A 438 -9.13 -29.04 -32.85
N GLU A 439 -8.47 -30.12 -32.84
CA GLU A 439 -7.82 -31.09 -33.73
C GLU A 439 -6.36 -31.12 -33.72
#